data_c7088a2dab2a53e4fb91c926c8a7d892
#
_entry.id   c7088a2dab2a53e4fb91c926c8a7d892
#
_cell.length_a   1.000
_cell.length_b   1.000
_cell.length_c   1.000
_cell.angle_alpha   90.00
_cell.angle_beta   90.00
_cell.angle_gamma   90.00
#
_symmetry.space_group_name_H-M   'P 1'
#
loop_
_entity.id
_entity.type
_entity.pdbx_description
1 polymer ?
#
loop_
_entity_poly.entity_id
_entity_poly.type
_entity_poly.pdbx_seq_one_letter_code
_entity_poly.pdbx_strand_id
1 'polypeptide(L)'
;MYKCSKCRDMLFILNKDEAIACECRDIRIAETILQKSGISEKFREKTFESFKYEIDSEILRAYTKAVNYSKDFVKAFDNSKNKRAINKISSIILVGQVGSGKTHLSMAIANTLLSKGISVIYMPFRDIITQIKQNILDEEYYKKYVSRYQRAKVLLIDDLFKGNISKSDINIIFEIVNYRYLNNLPMIISSEYDINSLLQIDEAIGSRLIEMSEENIVQIKGKKLNYRIYKGK
;
A
#
# COMPACT_ATOMS: atom_id res chain seq x y z
N MET A 1 -28.58 15.47 10.62
CA MET A 1 -27.96 15.70 11.95
C MET A 1 -26.45 15.81 11.75
N TYR A 2 -25.79 16.86 12.26
CA TYR A 2 -24.34 16.99 12.10
C TYR A 2 -23.61 15.94 12.94
N LYS A 3 -22.53 15.38 12.41
CA LYS A 3 -21.67 14.42 13.14
C LYS A 3 -20.85 15.13 14.24
N CYS A 4 -20.56 16.41 14.08
CA CYS A 4 -19.94 17.26 15.08
C CYS A 4 -20.78 18.51 15.31
N SER A 5 -21.34 18.65 16.50
CA SER A 5 -22.15 19.80 16.88
C SER A 5 -21.34 21.10 17.01
N LYS A 6 -20.04 21.00 17.37
CA LYS A 6 -19.16 22.15 17.60
C LYS A 6 -18.87 22.92 16.29
N CYS A 7 -18.50 22.22 15.22
CA CYS A 7 -18.14 22.86 13.95
C CYS A 7 -19.17 22.62 12.83
N ARG A 8 -20.29 21.94 13.12
CA ARG A 8 -21.31 21.57 12.12
C ARG A 8 -20.71 20.95 10.84
N ASP A 9 -19.74 20.03 11.04
CA ASP A 9 -19.00 19.30 10.01
C ASP A 9 -18.06 20.14 9.12
N MET A 10 -17.84 21.41 9.43
CA MET A 10 -16.91 22.28 8.70
C MET A 10 -15.43 22.05 9.03
N LEU A 11 -15.13 21.27 10.07
CA LEU A 11 -13.77 20.95 10.57
C LEU A 11 -13.02 22.15 11.18
N PHE A 12 -13.60 23.34 11.15
CA PHE A 12 -13.08 24.57 11.72
C PHE A 12 -14.17 25.30 12.49
N ILE A 13 -13.77 26.05 13.50
CA ILE A 13 -14.62 26.94 14.27
C ILE A 13 -14.14 28.36 14.00
N LEU A 14 -15.04 29.24 13.57
CA LEU A 14 -14.74 30.66 13.39
C LEU A 14 -14.76 31.33 14.76
N ASN A 15 -13.66 31.95 15.14
CA ASN A 15 -13.54 32.79 16.33
C ASN A 15 -13.10 34.19 15.89
N LYS A 16 -14.07 35.12 15.80
CA LYS A 16 -13.88 36.42 15.21
C LYS A 16 -13.34 36.32 13.78
N ASP A 17 -12.10 36.76 13.53
CA ASP A 17 -11.48 36.76 12.19
C ASP A 17 -10.53 35.56 11.95
N GLU A 18 -10.46 34.61 12.90
CA GLU A 18 -9.59 33.45 12.80
C GLU A 18 -10.37 32.13 12.70
N ALA A 19 -9.91 31.22 11.82
CA ALA A 19 -10.43 29.86 11.70
C ALA A 19 -9.56 28.90 12.53
N ILE A 20 -10.11 28.42 13.64
CA ILE A 20 -9.43 27.47 14.52
C ILE A 20 -9.84 26.05 14.15
N ALA A 21 -8.89 25.13 14.05
CA ALA A 21 -9.18 23.72 13.78
C ALA A 21 -10.06 23.12 14.88
N CYS A 22 -11.18 22.48 14.50
CA CYS A 22 -12.03 21.79 15.45
C CYS A 22 -11.33 20.51 15.95
N GLU A 23 -11.53 20.15 17.20
CA GLU A 23 -11.03 18.90 17.81
C GLU A 23 -11.39 17.64 16.99
N CYS A 24 -12.54 17.64 16.30
CA CYS A 24 -12.96 16.53 15.46
C CYS A 24 -12.19 16.43 14.14
N ARG A 25 -11.40 17.43 13.74
CA ARG A 25 -10.79 17.55 12.41
C ARG A 25 -9.88 16.36 12.10
N ASP A 26 -8.97 16.04 13.00
CA ASP A 26 -7.96 15.01 12.75
C ASP A 26 -8.60 13.61 12.69
N ILE A 27 -9.58 13.35 13.56
CA ILE A 27 -10.37 12.11 13.55
C ILE A 27 -11.12 11.96 12.21
N ARG A 28 -11.79 13.03 11.76
CA ARG A 28 -12.58 13.04 10.52
C ARG A 28 -11.72 12.93 9.25
N ILE A 29 -10.54 13.53 9.27
CA ILE A 29 -9.56 13.35 8.19
C ILE A 29 -9.09 11.89 8.16
N ALA A 30 -8.76 11.29 9.31
CA ALA A 30 -8.37 9.89 9.40
C ALA A 30 -9.47 8.94 8.91
N GLU A 31 -10.74 9.15 9.31
CA GLU A 31 -11.89 8.39 8.81
C GLU A 31 -12.03 8.48 7.28
N THR A 32 -11.91 9.70 6.73
CA THR A 32 -12.00 9.94 5.28
C THR A 32 -10.87 9.24 4.52
N ILE A 33 -9.64 9.32 5.04
CA ILE A 33 -8.46 8.62 4.49
C ILE A 33 -8.70 7.12 4.49
N LEU A 34 -9.21 6.59 5.59
CA LEU A 34 -9.49 5.17 5.76
C LEU A 34 -10.59 4.68 4.80
N GLN A 35 -11.69 5.42 4.67
CA GLN A 35 -12.76 5.10 3.71
C GLN A 35 -12.25 5.10 2.26
N LYS A 36 -11.43 6.07 1.89
CA LYS A 36 -10.87 6.19 0.54
C LYS A 36 -9.78 5.15 0.24
N SER A 37 -9.18 4.53 1.25
CA SER A 37 -8.12 3.55 1.06
C SER A 37 -8.56 2.30 0.29
N GLY A 38 -9.85 1.93 0.38
CA GLY A 38 -10.38 0.70 -0.19
C GLY A 38 -10.05 -0.56 0.62
N ILE A 39 -9.43 -0.41 1.80
CA ILE A 39 -9.12 -1.52 2.71
C ILE A 39 -10.38 -1.92 3.47
N SER A 40 -10.80 -3.19 3.33
CA SER A 40 -11.95 -3.73 4.05
C SER A 40 -11.70 -3.86 5.56
N GLU A 41 -12.76 -3.93 6.38
CA GLU A 41 -12.64 -4.10 7.83
C GLU A 41 -11.80 -5.33 8.21
N LYS A 42 -12.01 -6.45 7.54
CA LYS A 42 -11.21 -7.67 7.76
C LYS A 42 -9.71 -7.46 7.54
N PHE A 43 -9.32 -6.60 6.62
CA PHE A 43 -7.90 -6.28 6.38
C PHE A 43 -7.36 -5.24 7.36
N ARG A 44 -8.22 -4.43 7.98
CA ARG A 44 -7.82 -3.50 9.06
C ARG A 44 -7.36 -4.23 10.32
N GLU A 45 -7.82 -5.47 10.54
CA GLU A 45 -7.35 -6.33 11.63
C GLU A 45 -5.94 -6.90 11.39
N LYS A 46 -5.39 -6.75 10.16
CA LYS A 46 -4.03 -7.17 9.84
C LYS A 46 -3.03 -6.13 10.31
N THR A 47 -2.59 -6.27 11.55
CA THR A 47 -1.61 -5.41 12.21
C THR A 47 -0.33 -6.18 12.50
N PHE A 48 0.72 -5.49 12.93
CA PHE A 48 1.95 -6.13 13.36
C PHE A 48 1.75 -6.96 14.63
N GLU A 49 0.87 -6.53 15.55
CA GLU A 49 0.54 -7.24 16.78
C GLU A 49 -0.23 -8.54 16.52
N SER A 50 -1.04 -8.58 15.46
CA SER A 50 -1.79 -9.79 15.08
C SER A 50 -0.98 -10.76 14.20
N PHE A 51 0.25 -10.40 13.81
CA PHE A 51 1.13 -11.23 13.00
C PHE A 51 1.94 -12.21 13.85
N LYS A 52 1.89 -13.50 13.51
CA LYS A 52 2.65 -14.55 14.20
C LYS A 52 4.01 -14.75 13.49
N TYR A 53 5.07 -14.25 14.08
CA TYR A 53 6.43 -14.26 13.52
C TYR A 53 7.40 -15.24 14.18
N GLU A 54 7.02 -15.83 15.32
CA GLU A 54 7.87 -16.71 16.14
C GLU A 54 8.11 -18.11 15.54
N ILE A 55 7.53 -18.37 14.35
CA ILE A 55 7.46 -19.70 13.74
C ILE A 55 8.78 -20.04 13.03
N ASP A 56 9.47 -19.04 12.45
CA ASP A 56 10.61 -19.24 11.58
C ASP A 56 11.48 -17.99 11.48
N SER A 57 12.80 -18.15 11.36
CA SER A 57 13.76 -17.04 11.28
C SER A 57 13.56 -16.14 10.04
N GLU A 58 13.16 -16.72 8.90
CA GLU A 58 12.85 -15.94 7.69
C GLU A 58 11.60 -15.09 7.86
N ILE A 59 10.58 -15.64 8.56
CA ILE A 59 9.36 -14.89 8.91
C ILE A 59 9.69 -13.77 9.89
N LEU A 60 10.51 -14.02 10.91
CA LEU A 60 10.97 -13.01 11.85
C LEU A 60 11.75 -11.89 11.15
N ARG A 61 12.65 -12.26 10.22
CA ARG A 61 13.41 -11.29 9.42
C ARG A 61 12.48 -10.40 8.58
N ALA A 62 11.50 -11.00 7.91
CA ALA A 62 10.51 -10.28 7.11
C ALA A 62 9.67 -9.33 7.97
N TYR A 63 9.20 -9.79 9.13
CA TYR A 63 8.48 -9.00 10.11
C TYR A 63 9.30 -7.79 10.58
N THR A 64 10.54 -8.03 11.01
CA THR A 64 11.43 -6.98 11.51
C THR A 64 11.69 -5.92 10.44
N LYS A 65 11.94 -6.34 9.18
CA LYS A 65 12.14 -5.41 8.06
C LYS A 65 10.88 -4.58 7.79
N ALA A 66 9.70 -5.19 7.81
CA ALA A 66 8.42 -4.50 7.60
C ALA A 66 8.12 -3.48 8.72
N VAL A 67 8.39 -3.83 9.98
CA VAL A 67 8.26 -2.93 11.14
C VAL A 67 9.20 -1.74 11.02
N ASN A 68 10.49 -1.99 10.71
CA ASN A 68 11.49 -0.94 10.57
C ASN A 68 11.14 0.00 9.41
N TYR A 69 10.76 -0.55 8.24
CA TYR A 69 10.30 0.24 7.11
C TYR A 69 9.14 1.18 7.50
N SER A 70 8.14 0.68 8.22
CA SER A 70 7.01 1.50 8.66
C SER A 70 7.42 2.64 9.58
N LYS A 71 8.34 2.38 10.53
CA LYS A 71 8.87 3.39 11.45
C LYS A 71 9.66 4.47 10.72
N ASP A 72 10.55 4.04 9.82
CA ASP A 72 11.40 4.94 9.04
C ASP A 72 10.56 5.80 8.08
N PHE A 73 9.53 5.20 7.48
CA PHE A 73 8.57 5.92 6.64
C PHE A 73 7.86 7.03 7.43
N VAL A 74 7.28 6.69 8.59
CA VAL A 74 6.58 7.66 9.45
C VAL A 74 7.54 8.77 9.89
N LYS A 75 8.75 8.41 10.34
CA LYS A 75 9.78 9.38 10.75
C LYS A 75 10.17 10.34 9.62
N ALA A 76 10.38 9.80 8.41
CA ALA A 76 10.70 10.61 7.24
C ALA A 76 9.53 11.53 6.84
N PHE A 77 8.30 11.03 6.99
CA PHE A 77 7.09 11.82 6.75
C PHE A 77 6.94 12.96 7.75
N ASP A 78 7.14 12.73 9.04
CA ASP A 78 7.01 13.74 10.11
C ASP A 78 8.10 14.81 10.00
N ASN A 79 9.33 14.43 9.64
CA ASN A 79 10.46 15.34 9.46
C ASN A 79 10.35 16.18 8.18
N SER A 80 9.50 15.82 7.24
CA SER A 80 9.30 16.58 6.02
C SER A 80 8.51 17.87 6.33
N LYS A 81 9.18 19.03 6.35
CA LYS A 81 8.56 20.37 6.49
C LYS A 81 7.47 20.63 5.43
N ASN A 82 7.46 19.87 4.36
CA ASN A 82 6.44 19.85 3.33
C ASN A 82 5.87 18.42 3.27
N LYS A 83 4.60 18.23 3.59
CA LYS A 83 3.85 16.97 3.41
C LYS A 83 3.89 16.43 1.96
N ARG A 84 4.50 17.16 1.04
CA ARG A 84 4.81 16.77 -0.35
C ARG A 84 6.13 15.99 -0.50
N ALA A 85 6.98 15.95 0.51
CA ALA A 85 8.33 15.32 0.41
C ALA A 85 8.33 13.79 0.66
N ILE A 86 7.19 13.12 0.49
CA ILE A 86 7.10 11.65 0.45
C ILE A 86 7.90 11.08 -0.74
N ASN A 87 8.17 11.89 -1.75
CA ASN A 87 8.89 11.53 -2.97
C ASN A 87 10.37 11.16 -2.76
N LYS A 88 10.86 11.05 -1.53
CA LYS A 88 12.21 10.58 -1.19
C LYS A 88 12.20 9.28 -0.37
N ILE A 89 11.02 8.70 -0.14
CA ILE A 89 10.89 7.48 0.65
C ILE A 89 10.84 6.31 -0.33
N SER A 90 11.74 5.35 -0.17
CA SER A 90 11.78 4.14 -1.01
C SER A 90 10.51 3.29 -0.84
N SER A 91 10.21 2.48 -1.84
CA SER A 91 9.15 1.48 -1.80
C SER A 91 9.57 0.26 -0.97
N ILE A 92 8.65 -0.67 -0.72
CA ILE A 92 8.95 -1.98 -0.16
C ILE A 92 8.31 -3.08 -1.01
N ILE A 93 9.06 -4.14 -1.27
CA ILE A 93 8.58 -5.34 -1.96
C ILE A 93 8.67 -6.55 -1.04
N LEU A 94 7.55 -7.24 -0.86
CA LEU A 94 7.47 -8.51 -0.14
C LEU A 94 7.16 -9.62 -1.15
N VAL A 95 8.13 -10.47 -1.44
CA VAL A 95 8.02 -11.57 -2.38
C VAL A 95 8.21 -12.92 -1.70
N GLY A 96 7.65 -13.99 -2.27
CA GLY A 96 7.84 -15.35 -1.75
C GLY A 96 6.60 -16.22 -1.85
N GLN A 97 6.68 -17.40 -1.28
CA GLN A 97 5.68 -18.44 -1.46
C GLN A 97 4.31 -18.10 -0.88
N VAL A 98 3.29 -18.81 -1.38
CA VAL A 98 1.90 -18.71 -0.92
C VAL A 98 1.79 -18.96 0.58
N GLY A 99 0.98 -18.15 1.27
CA GLY A 99 0.70 -18.33 2.70
C GLY A 99 1.83 -17.92 3.65
N SER A 100 2.93 -17.33 3.15
CA SER A 100 4.06 -16.86 3.98
C SER A 100 3.82 -15.53 4.72
N GLY A 101 2.62 -14.96 4.64
CA GLY A 101 2.26 -13.75 5.40
C GLY A 101 2.49 -12.42 4.68
N LYS A 102 2.90 -12.40 3.40
CA LYS A 102 3.16 -11.16 2.63
C LYS A 102 2.02 -10.16 2.68
N THR A 103 0.81 -10.59 2.30
CA THR A 103 -0.40 -9.74 2.37
C THR A 103 -0.66 -9.23 3.79
N HIS A 104 -0.40 -10.03 4.83
CA HIS A 104 -0.56 -9.57 6.21
C HIS A 104 0.45 -8.45 6.53
N LEU A 105 1.72 -8.65 6.21
CA LEU A 105 2.77 -7.65 6.46
C LEU A 105 2.53 -6.37 5.65
N SER A 106 2.17 -6.48 4.36
CA SER A 106 1.86 -5.31 3.54
C SER A 106 0.66 -4.52 4.07
N MET A 107 -0.38 -5.21 4.57
CA MET A 107 -1.51 -4.58 5.25
C MET A 107 -1.13 -3.96 6.59
N ALA A 108 -0.28 -4.61 7.39
CA ALA A 108 0.20 -4.07 8.65
C ALA A 108 0.98 -2.76 8.45
N ILE A 109 1.82 -2.69 7.41
CA ILE A 109 2.48 -1.45 6.99
C ILE A 109 1.43 -0.39 6.64
N ALA A 110 0.49 -0.71 5.75
CA ALA A 110 -0.54 0.23 5.30
C ALA A 110 -1.39 0.75 6.48
N ASN A 111 -1.82 -0.13 7.37
CA ASN A 111 -2.61 0.24 8.56
C ASN A 111 -1.80 1.14 9.51
N THR A 112 -0.52 0.89 9.68
CA THR A 112 0.38 1.77 10.44
C THR A 112 0.48 3.16 9.82
N LEU A 113 0.64 3.26 8.50
CA LEU A 113 0.68 4.55 7.81
C LEU A 113 -0.66 5.30 7.91
N LEU A 114 -1.78 4.58 7.71
CA LEU A 114 -3.12 5.16 7.82
C LEU A 114 -3.41 5.70 9.23
N SER A 115 -2.99 4.98 10.30
CA SER A 115 -3.15 5.44 11.68
C SER A 115 -2.36 6.73 11.99
N LYS A 116 -1.34 7.02 11.19
CA LYS A 116 -0.55 8.27 11.24
C LYS A 116 -1.05 9.35 10.27
N GLY A 117 -2.24 9.16 9.68
CA GLY A 117 -2.83 10.12 8.74
C GLY A 117 -2.17 10.14 7.35
N ILE A 118 -1.35 9.13 7.03
CA ILE A 118 -0.72 8.98 5.72
C ILE A 118 -1.67 8.19 4.81
N SER A 119 -2.12 8.82 3.71
CA SER A 119 -3.07 8.19 2.80
C SER A 119 -2.43 7.03 2.03
N VAL A 120 -3.04 5.86 2.13
CA VAL A 120 -2.70 4.65 1.36
C VAL A 120 -3.91 4.26 0.52
N ILE A 121 -3.72 3.96 -0.76
CA ILE A 121 -4.74 3.36 -1.62
C ILE A 121 -4.41 1.89 -1.83
N TYR A 122 -5.38 1.03 -1.53
CA TYR A 122 -5.27 -0.42 -1.71
C TYR A 122 -5.69 -0.82 -3.12
N MET A 123 -4.84 -1.60 -3.77
CA MET A 123 -5.04 -2.14 -5.11
C MET A 123 -4.87 -3.67 -5.07
N PRO A 124 -5.93 -4.45 -4.84
CA PRO A 124 -5.89 -5.88 -5.11
C PRO A 124 -5.72 -6.07 -6.62
N PHE A 125 -4.51 -6.52 -7.02
CA PHE A 125 -4.09 -6.52 -8.42
C PHE A 125 -5.15 -7.14 -9.35
N ARG A 126 -5.54 -8.37 -9.07
CA ARG A 126 -6.43 -9.13 -9.95
C ARG A 126 -7.80 -8.46 -10.15
N ASP A 127 -8.39 -8.00 -9.06
CA ASP A 127 -9.74 -7.43 -9.08
C ASP A 127 -9.75 -6.09 -9.81
N ILE A 128 -8.76 -5.24 -9.52
CA ILE A 128 -8.68 -3.90 -10.12
C ILE A 128 -8.33 -3.97 -11.60
N ILE A 129 -7.39 -4.82 -12.00
CA ILE A 129 -7.06 -5.01 -13.42
C ILE A 129 -8.28 -5.54 -14.19
N THR A 130 -9.00 -6.50 -13.62
CA THR A 130 -10.24 -7.01 -14.24
C THR A 130 -11.28 -5.89 -14.40
N GLN A 131 -11.49 -5.08 -13.37
CA GLN A 131 -12.42 -3.95 -13.42
C GLN A 131 -12.03 -2.89 -14.46
N ILE A 132 -10.75 -2.55 -14.55
CA ILE A 132 -10.26 -1.60 -15.56
C ILE A 132 -10.45 -2.15 -16.97
N LYS A 133 -10.15 -3.44 -17.21
CA LYS A 133 -10.31 -4.10 -18.50
C LYS A 133 -11.77 -4.20 -18.96
N GLN A 134 -12.70 -4.46 -18.05
CA GLN A 134 -14.14 -4.50 -18.36
C GLN A 134 -14.67 -3.16 -18.88
N ASN A 135 -14.00 -2.06 -18.55
CA ASN A 135 -14.39 -0.71 -18.93
C ASN A 135 -13.31 0.01 -19.79
N ILE A 136 -12.45 -0.75 -20.47
CA ILE A 136 -11.31 -0.21 -21.20
C ILE A 136 -11.69 0.70 -22.38
N LEU A 137 -12.88 0.52 -22.93
CA LEU A 137 -13.41 1.34 -24.04
C LEU A 137 -13.99 2.68 -23.56
N ASP A 138 -14.26 2.82 -22.27
CA ASP A 138 -14.66 4.08 -21.67
C ASP A 138 -13.40 4.84 -21.23
N GLU A 139 -13.00 5.79 -22.08
CA GLU A 139 -11.75 6.56 -21.86
C GLU A 139 -11.79 7.40 -20.57
N GLU A 140 -12.95 7.95 -20.21
CA GLU A 140 -13.10 8.75 -18.99
C GLU A 140 -13.00 7.86 -17.75
N TYR A 141 -13.66 6.72 -17.77
CA TYR A 141 -13.57 5.71 -16.73
C TYR A 141 -12.11 5.23 -16.56
N TYR A 142 -11.47 4.82 -17.66
CA TYR A 142 -10.10 4.34 -17.66
C TYR A 142 -9.15 5.36 -17.03
N LYS A 143 -9.14 6.59 -17.55
CA LYS A 143 -8.30 7.68 -17.04
C LYS A 143 -8.55 7.97 -15.55
N LYS A 144 -9.81 7.99 -15.12
CA LYS A 144 -10.19 8.21 -13.73
C LYS A 144 -9.66 7.12 -12.81
N TYR A 145 -9.82 5.84 -13.20
CA TYR A 145 -9.39 4.72 -12.37
C TYR A 145 -7.87 4.57 -12.34
N VAL A 146 -7.21 4.61 -13.47
CA VAL A 146 -5.74 4.53 -13.55
C VAL A 146 -5.10 5.69 -12.78
N SER A 147 -5.57 6.93 -12.99
CA SER A 147 -5.02 8.11 -12.30
C SER A 147 -5.19 8.05 -10.77
N ARG A 148 -6.21 7.36 -10.25
CA ARG A 148 -6.38 7.11 -8.81
C ARG A 148 -5.17 6.38 -8.22
N TYR A 149 -4.69 5.34 -8.91
CA TYR A 149 -3.54 4.54 -8.47
C TYR A 149 -2.20 5.21 -8.78
N GLN A 150 -2.12 5.90 -9.92
CA GLN A 150 -0.94 6.70 -10.27
C GLN A 150 -0.64 7.76 -9.22
N ARG A 151 -1.67 8.53 -8.79
CA ARG A 151 -1.52 9.72 -7.92
C ARG A 151 -1.71 9.45 -6.44
N ALA A 152 -1.95 8.20 -6.05
CA ALA A 152 -2.04 7.83 -4.64
C ALA A 152 -0.76 8.23 -3.90
N LYS A 153 -0.88 8.80 -2.69
CA LYS A 153 0.27 9.19 -1.88
C LYS A 153 1.17 7.98 -1.61
N VAL A 154 0.59 6.89 -1.15
CA VAL A 154 1.20 5.56 -1.08
C VAL A 154 0.26 4.58 -1.78
N LEU A 155 0.79 3.70 -2.62
CA LEU A 155 0.02 2.66 -3.29
C LEU A 155 0.40 1.30 -2.71
N LEU A 156 -0.60 0.57 -2.20
CA LEU A 156 -0.42 -0.84 -1.84
C LEU A 156 -0.95 -1.72 -2.97
N ILE A 157 -0.05 -2.40 -3.67
CA ILE A 157 -0.40 -3.42 -4.69
C ILE A 157 -0.28 -4.79 -4.02
N ASP A 158 -1.40 -5.47 -3.88
CA ASP A 158 -1.43 -6.81 -3.27
C ASP A 158 -1.56 -7.89 -4.33
N ASP A 159 -0.77 -8.94 -4.16
CA ASP A 159 -0.70 -10.10 -5.07
C ASP A 159 -0.37 -9.71 -6.53
N LEU A 160 0.64 -8.82 -6.72
CA LEU A 160 1.08 -8.38 -8.05
C LEU A 160 1.37 -9.58 -8.96
N PHE A 161 0.80 -9.54 -10.16
CA PHE A 161 0.88 -10.56 -11.21
C PHE A 161 0.25 -11.91 -10.85
N LYS A 162 -0.60 -12.00 -9.86
CA LYS A 162 -1.27 -13.25 -9.50
C LYS A 162 -2.22 -13.74 -10.60
N GLY A 163 -2.10 -15.02 -10.95
CA GLY A 163 -2.94 -15.72 -11.94
C GLY A 163 -2.40 -15.62 -13.37
N ASN A 164 -3.27 -15.84 -14.35
CA ASN A 164 -2.89 -15.70 -15.75
C ASN A 164 -2.77 -14.23 -16.12
N ILE A 165 -1.60 -13.84 -16.62
CA ILE A 165 -1.25 -12.46 -16.97
C ILE A 165 -1.31 -12.28 -18.46
N SER A 166 -2.07 -11.32 -18.94
CA SER A 166 -2.14 -10.92 -20.35
C SER A 166 -1.27 -9.70 -20.62
N LYS A 167 -0.94 -9.44 -21.89
CA LYS A 167 -0.25 -8.21 -22.30
C LYS A 167 -0.98 -6.93 -21.88
N SER A 168 -2.33 -6.97 -21.87
CA SER A 168 -3.14 -5.83 -21.40
C SER A 168 -2.94 -5.58 -19.91
N ASP A 169 -2.81 -6.64 -19.09
CA ASP A 169 -2.55 -6.50 -17.66
C ASP A 169 -1.19 -5.85 -17.41
N ILE A 170 -0.17 -6.27 -18.17
CA ILE A 170 1.18 -5.71 -18.14
C ILE A 170 1.15 -4.23 -18.51
N ASN A 171 0.47 -3.86 -19.60
CA ASN A 171 0.40 -2.48 -20.05
C ASN A 171 -0.26 -1.56 -19.00
N ILE A 172 -1.36 -1.98 -18.39
CA ILE A 172 -2.05 -1.20 -17.36
C ILE A 172 -1.16 -1.01 -16.14
N ILE A 173 -0.51 -2.08 -15.67
CA ILE A 173 0.37 -1.97 -14.50
C ILE A 173 1.64 -1.18 -14.80
N PHE A 174 2.19 -1.32 -16.03
CA PHE A 174 3.32 -0.50 -16.48
C PHE A 174 2.97 0.98 -16.43
N GLU A 175 1.80 1.39 -16.92
CA GLU A 175 1.35 2.78 -16.91
C GLU A 175 1.29 3.34 -15.48
N ILE A 176 0.79 2.54 -14.52
CA ILE A 176 0.72 2.94 -13.11
C ILE A 176 2.13 3.02 -12.50
N VAL A 177 2.93 1.97 -12.65
CA VAL A 177 4.27 1.87 -12.06
C VAL A 177 5.21 2.92 -12.65
N ASN A 178 5.20 3.11 -13.97
CA ASN A 178 6.04 4.09 -14.64
C ASN A 178 5.72 5.53 -14.20
N TYR A 179 4.43 5.88 -14.09
CA TYR A 179 4.05 7.19 -13.55
C TYR A 179 4.59 7.39 -12.14
N ARG A 180 4.47 6.38 -11.27
CA ARG A 180 4.93 6.45 -9.88
C ARG A 180 6.46 6.52 -9.78
N TYR A 181 7.16 5.75 -10.61
CA TYR A 181 8.61 5.80 -10.75
C TYR A 181 9.10 7.21 -11.12
N LEU A 182 8.55 7.80 -12.18
CA LEU A 182 8.92 9.13 -12.64
C LEU A 182 8.61 10.26 -11.64
N ASN A 183 7.64 10.03 -10.74
CA ASN A 183 7.26 10.99 -9.71
C ASN A 183 7.77 10.61 -8.31
N ASN A 184 8.60 9.57 -8.20
CA ASN A 184 9.14 9.06 -6.93
C ASN A 184 8.04 8.81 -5.87
N LEU A 185 6.91 8.23 -6.26
CA LEU A 185 5.78 7.93 -5.38
C LEU A 185 5.92 6.53 -4.80
N PRO A 186 6.03 6.37 -3.47
CA PRO A 186 6.32 5.07 -2.84
C PRO A 186 5.19 4.06 -3.01
N MET A 187 5.59 2.78 -3.10
CA MET A 187 4.69 1.63 -3.20
C MET A 187 5.00 0.60 -2.11
N ILE A 188 3.95 -0.08 -1.66
CA ILE A 188 4.03 -1.31 -0.87
C ILE A 188 3.55 -2.42 -1.78
N ILE A 189 4.37 -3.44 -2.03
CA ILE A 189 4.07 -4.45 -3.04
C ILE A 189 4.18 -5.83 -2.41
N SER A 190 3.18 -6.68 -2.63
CA SER A 190 3.28 -8.11 -2.37
C SER A 190 3.20 -8.90 -3.68
N SER A 191 3.98 -9.98 -3.82
CA SER A 191 3.91 -10.88 -4.97
C SER A 191 4.29 -12.31 -4.58
N GLU A 192 3.70 -13.28 -5.28
CA GLU A 192 4.11 -14.70 -5.17
C GLU A 192 5.35 -14.99 -6.04
N TYR A 193 5.64 -14.14 -7.01
CA TYR A 193 6.83 -14.21 -7.84
C TYR A 193 8.04 -13.65 -7.10
N ASP A 194 9.19 -14.29 -7.26
CA ASP A 194 10.44 -13.71 -6.78
C ASP A 194 10.97 -12.63 -7.73
N ILE A 195 12.03 -11.96 -7.34
CA ILE A 195 12.58 -10.83 -8.09
C ILE A 195 12.98 -11.22 -9.53
N ASN A 196 13.61 -12.39 -9.71
CA ASN A 196 14.00 -12.84 -11.03
C ASN A 196 12.79 -13.12 -11.92
N SER A 197 11.76 -13.72 -11.35
CA SER A 197 10.50 -14.00 -12.05
C SER A 197 9.77 -12.70 -12.42
N LEU A 198 9.81 -11.67 -11.57
CA LEU A 198 9.24 -10.35 -11.88
C LEU A 198 9.94 -9.70 -13.08
N LEU A 199 11.28 -9.81 -13.16
CA LEU A 199 12.06 -9.33 -14.31
C LEU A 199 11.74 -10.12 -15.60
N GLN A 200 11.48 -11.42 -15.49
CA GLN A 200 11.09 -12.25 -16.64
C GLN A 200 9.68 -11.96 -17.16
N ILE A 201 8.75 -11.56 -16.29
CA ILE A 201 7.39 -11.17 -16.69
C ILE A 201 7.44 -9.87 -17.50
N ASP A 202 8.15 -8.86 -16.98
CA ASP A 202 8.40 -7.60 -17.67
C ASP A 202 9.60 -6.89 -17.02
N GLU A 203 10.69 -6.78 -17.78
CA GLU A 203 11.94 -6.18 -17.30
C GLU A 203 11.78 -4.70 -16.95
N ALA A 204 10.95 -3.99 -17.72
CA ALA A 204 10.75 -2.57 -17.50
C ALA A 204 9.97 -2.28 -16.19
N ILE A 205 9.02 -3.12 -15.83
CA ILE A 205 8.34 -3.04 -14.54
C ILE A 205 9.27 -3.52 -13.44
N GLY A 206 9.85 -4.71 -13.58
CA GLY A 206 10.69 -5.35 -12.57
C GLY A 206 11.86 -4.47 -12.14
N SER A 207 12.60 -3.89 -13.09
CA SER A 207 13.75 -3.01 -12.80
C SER A 207 13.35 -1.75 -12.04
N ARG A 208 12.24 -1.10 -12.43
CA ARG A 208 11.74 0.08 -11.70
C ARG A 208 11.33 -0.24 -10.27
N LEU A 209 10.66 -1.37 -10.07
CA LEU A 209 10.25 -1.81 -8.74
C LEU A 209 11.46 -2.09 -7.85
N ILE A 210 12.50 -2.74 -8.39
CA ILE A 210 13.76 -3.02 -7.68
C ILE A 210 14.45 -1.70 -7.30
N GLU A 211 14.64 -0.80 -8.26
CA GLU A 211 15.29 0.50 -8.03
C GLU A 211 14.54 1.32 -6.98
N MET A 212 13.22 1.43 -7.08
CA MET A 212 12.41 2.17 -6.11
C MET A 212 12.43 1.56 -4.71
N SER A 213 12.70 0.27 -4.58
CA SER A 213 12.66 -0.44 -3.29
C SER A 213 14.04 -0.54 -2.63
N GLU A 214 15.13 -0.43 -3.41
CA GLU A 214 16.51 -0.47 -2.90
C GLU A 214 16.72 -1.59 -1.85
N GLU A 215 17.03 -1.22 -0.62
CA GLU A 215 17.27 -2.15 0.49
C GLU A 215 15.98 -2.79 1.05
N ASN A 216 14.79 -2.34 0.62
CA ASN A 216 13.51 -2.79 1.17
C ASN A 216 12.89 -3.93 0.34
N ILE A 217 13.73 -4.80 -0.19
CA ILE A 217 13.30 -6.06 -0.82
C ILE A 217 13.31 -7.15 0.23
N VAL A 218 12.13 -7.71 0.50
CA VAL A 218 11.91 -8.78 1.48
C VAL A 218 11.51 -10.05 0.75
N GLN A 219 12.40 -11.02 0.70
CA GLN A 219 12.13 -12.32 0.12
C GLN A 219 11.92 -13.36 1.21
N ILE A 220 10.76 -14.03 1.22
CA ILE A 220 10.40 -15.06 2.19
C ILE A 220 10.46 -16.42 1.48
N LYS A 221 11.54 -17.16 1.71
CA LYS A 221 11.77 -18.51 1.15
C LYS A 221 12.06 -19.49 2.29
N GLY A 222 11.38 -20.63 2.31
CA GLY A 222 11.64 -21.67 3.29
C GLY A 222 10.69 -22.86 3.19
N LYS A 223 10.96 -23.90 3.96
CA LYS A 223 10.11 -25.09 4.04
C LYS A 223 8.96 -24.82 5.03
N LYS A 224 7.76 -25.31 4.70
CA LYS A 224 6.58 -25.25 5.59
C LYS A 224 6.12 -23.84 6.04
N LEU A 225 6.49 -22.78 5.31
CA LEU A 225 6.11 -21.40 5.64
C LEU A 225 4.66 -21.04 5.25
N ASN A 226 3.90 -21.97 4.67
CA ASN A 226 2.49 -21.74 4.39
C ASN A 226 1.68 -21.84 5.68
N TYR A 227 1.47 -20.71 6.35
CA TYR A 227 0.72 -20.62 7.60
C TYR A 227 -0.70 -21.21 7.51
N ARG A 228 -1.35 -21.18 6.34
CA ARG A 228 -2.71 -21.72 6.16
C ARG A 228 -2.75 -23.25 6.30
N ILE A 229 -1.66 -23.91 5.92
CA ILE A 229 -1.54 -25.38 5.94
C ILE A 229 -0.90 -25.87 7.25
N TYR A 230 0.10 -25.15 7.74
CA TYR A 230 0.95 -25.61 8.85
C TYR A 230 0.62 -24.94 10.20
N LYS A 231 -0.57 -24.31 10.32
CA LYS A 231 -1.08 -23.74 11.58
C LYS A 231 -0.97 -24.74 12.73
N GLY A 232 -0.11 -24.45 13.72
CA GLY A 232 -0.08 -25.19 14.98
C GLY A 232 0.53 -26.60 14.91
N LYS A 233 1.38 -26.86 13.88
CA LYS A 233 2.20 -28.08 13.82
C LYS A 233 3.65 -27.76 14.14
#